data_14451f4225a58a97611cbdb2e1019db1
#
_entry.id   14451f4225a58a97611cbdb2e1019db1
#
_cell.length_a   1.000
_cell.length_b   1.000
_cell.length_c   1.000
_cell.angle_alpha   90.00
_cell.angle_beta   90.00
_cell.angle_gamma   90.00
#
_symmetry.space_group_name_H-M   'P 1'
#
loop_
_entity.id
_entity.type
_entity.pdbx_description
1 polymer ?
#
loop_
_entity_poly.entity_id
_entity_poly.type
_entity_poly.pdbx_seq_one_letter_code
_entity_poly.pdbx_strand_id
1 'polypeptide(L)'
;MKKFLVFICFALAFSSKAIGKETTYSKELFDKALSEGKVVVVSSWIKYCSSCAGQMEVLKKAKKDFENMEYFAFDVTNKEIAQFFNVQYQTTLLIFKDNKEVYRSIGETTKELIYDALKSSI
;
A
#
# COMPACT_ATOMS: atom_id res chain seq x y z
N MET A 1 37.53 30.49 -32.45
CA MET A 1 37.42 29.55 -31.33
C MET A 1 36.00 29.53 -30.82
N LYS A 2 35.35 28.45 -31.05
CA LYS A 2 33.97 28.33 -30.65
C LYS A 2 33.88 27.61 -29.31
N LYS A 3 33.37 28.29 -28.32
CA LYS A 3 33.08 27.70 -27.04
C LYS A 3 31.72 27.06 -27.13
N PHE A 4 31.68 25.74 -27.08
CA PHE A 4 30.44 25.01 -26.92
C PHE A 4 29.96 25.10 -25.48
N LEU A 5 28.97 25.91 -25.25
CA LEU A 5 28.23 25.86 -24.01
C LEU A 5 27.25 24.69 -24.14
N VAL A 6 27.65 23.59 -23.54
CA VAL A 6 26.69 22.48 -23.35
C VAL A 6 25.76 22.88 -22.22
N PHE A 7 24.61 23.37 -22.58
CA PHE A 7 23.51 23.48 -21.64
C PHE A 7 23.01 22.06 -21.36
N ILE A 8 23.52 21.51 -20.27
CA ILE A 8 22.89 20.32 -19.70
C ILE A 8 21.63 20.82 -19.05
N CYS A 9 20.53 20.69 -19.75
CA CYS A 9 19.21 20.80 -19.14
C CYS A 9 19.06 19.63 -18.18
N PHE A 10 19.35 19.88 -16.92
CA PHE A 10 18.87 19.03 -15.85
C PHE A 10 17.37 19.17 -15.82
N ALA A 11 16.68 18.29 -16.52
CA ALA A 11 15.28 18.06 -16.26
C ALA A 11 15.18 17.44 -14.86
N LEU A 12 15.05 18.27 -13.86
CA LEU A 12 14.64 17.87 -12.55
C LEU A 12 13.21 17.36 -12.69
N ALA A 13 13.09 16.07 -12.86
CA ALA A 13 11.81 15.40 -12.73
C ALA A 13 11.40 15.52 -11.26
N PHE A 14 10.67 16.57 -10.94
CA PHE A 14 9.96 16.67 -9.69
C PHE A 14 8.81 15.65 -9.75
N SER A 15 9.06 14.45 -9.26
CA SER A 15 7.94 13.59 -8.91
C SER A 15 7.29 14.20 -7.68
N SER A 16 6.29 15.02 -7.90
CA SER A 16 5.44 15.48 -6.83
C SER A 16 4.69 14.28 -6.29
N LYS A 17 5.15 13.74 -5.20
CA LYS A 17 4.42 12.73 -4.45
C LYS A 17 3.18 13.38 -3.87
N ALA A 18 2.04 13.09 -4.45
CA ALA A 18 0.78 13.56 -3.90
C ALA A 18 0.55 12.86 -2.56
N ILE A 19 0.72 13.59 -1.47
CA ILE A 19 0.43 13.13 -0.12
C ILE A 19 -1.04 12.72 -0.05
N GLY A 20 -1.33 11.46 0.31
CA GLY A 20 -2.67 10.91 0.45
C GLY A 20 -3.16 10.05 -0.71
N LYS A 21 -2.53 10.10 -1.89
CA LYS A 21 -2.84 9.19 -3.01
C LYS A 21 -2.00 7.91 -2.98
N GLU A 22 -0.91 7.91 -2.23
CA GLU A 22 0.04 6.80 -2.18
C GLU A 22 -0.54 5.53 -1.59
N THR A 23 -1.58 5.64 -0.77
CA THR A 23 -2.25 4.50 -0.16
C THR A 23 -3.54 4.09 -0.84
N THR A 24 -4.02 4.85 -1.83
CA THR A 24 -5.25 4.51 -2.53
C THR A 24 -5.01 3.34 -3.47
N TYR A 25 -5.83 2.30 -3.35
CA TYR A 25 -5.74 1.14 -4.22
C TYR A 25 -5.92 1.51 -5.69
N SER A 26 -5.04 1.00 -6.50
CA SER A 26 -5.12 1.00 -7.96
C SER A 26 -4.64 -0.37 -8.45
N LYS A 27 -5.42 -1.00 -9.31
CA LYS A 27 -5.04 -2.32 -9.86
C LYS A 27 -3.69 -2.27 -10.57
N GLU A 28 -3.45 -1.21 -11.30
CA GLU A 28 -2.18 -1.01 -12.02
C GLU A 28 -0.99 -0.94 -11.06
N LEU A 29 -1.09 -0.14 -9.99
CA LEU A 29 -0.03 0.00 -8.99
C LEU A 29 0.13 -1.27 -8.16
N PHE A 30 -0.97 -1.94 -7.86
CA PHE A 30 -0.97 -3.22 -7.15
C PHE A 30 -0.23 -4.30 -7.97
N ASP A 31 -0.59 -4.46 -9.23
CA ASP A 31 0.07 -5.41 -10.14
C ASP A 31 1.56 -5.10 -10.33
N LYS A 32 1.89 -3.82 -10.43
CA LYS A 32 3.28 -3.36 -10.53
C LYS A 32 4.09 -3.74 -9.29
N ALA A 33 3.56 -3.48 -8.10
CA ALA A 33 4.23 -3.82 -6.85
C ALA A 33 4.46 -5.33 -6.72
N LEU A 34 3.48 -6.14 -7.09
CA LEU A 34 3.63 -7.60 -7.12
C LEU A 34 4.71 -8.03 -8.12
N SER A 35 4.73 -7.44 -9.31
CA SER A 35 5.74 -7.77 -10.33
C SER A 35 7.15 -7.39 -9.92
N GLU A 36 7.30 -6.41 -9.05
CA GLU A 36 8.59 -6.00 -8.48
C GLU A 36 9.03 -6.86 -7.29
N GLY A 37 8.26 -7.87 -6.94
CA GLY A 37 8.57 -8.77 -5.82
C GLY A 37 8.38 -8.17 -4.44
N LYS A 38 7.60 -7.09 -4.33
CA LYS A 38 7.33 -6.44 -3.05
C LYS A 38 6.30 -7.21 -2.23
N VAL A 39 6.37 -7.04 -0.92
CA VAL A 39 5.27 -7.39 -0.03
C VAL A 39 4.18 -6.33 -0.20
N VAL A 40 2.99 -6.75 -0.56
CA VAL A 40 1.88 -5.82 -0.82
C VAL A 40 0.81 -6.02 0.24
N VAL A 41 0.48 -4.93 0.91
CA VAL A 41 -0.53 -4.90 1.97
C VAL A 41 -1.75 -4.15 1.48
N VAL A 42 -2.92 -4.73 1.70
CA VAL A 42 -4.20 -4.13 1.32
C VAL A 42 -5.10 -4.10 2.55
N SER A 43 -5.71 -2.95 2.82
CA SER A 43 -6.70 -2.82 3.88
C SER A 43 -8.01 -2.26 3.35
N SER A 44 -9.12 -2.69 3.95
CA SER A 44 -10.45 -2.16 3.66
C SER A 44 -10.90 -1.21 4.75
N TRP A 45 -11.61 -0.15 4.37
CA TRP A 45 -12.15 0.82 5.30
C TRP A 45 -13.57 1.22 4.91
N ILE A 46 -14.26 1.87 5.81
CA ILE A 46 -15.54 2.54 5.58
C ILE A 46 -15.54 3.88 6.32
N LYS A 47 -16.33 4.83 5.87
CA LYS A 47 -16.47 6.13 6.53
C LYS A 47 -16.87 5.96 8.00
N TYR A 48 -16.32 6.83 8.86
CA TYR A 48 -16.61 6.87 10.29
C TYR A 48 -16.20 5.61 11.07
N CYS A 49 -15.26 4.86 10.56
CA CYS A 49 -14.75 3.65 11.19
C CYS A 49 -13.47 3.96 11.96
N SER A 50 -13.55 4.02 13.29
CA SER A 50 -12.39 4.32 14.14
C SER A 50 -11.34 3.21 14.12
N SER A 51 -11.75 1.94 14.08
CA SER A 51 -10.83 0.82 13.98
C SER A 51 -10.09 0.80 12.64
N CYS A 52 -10.75 1.19 11.56
CA CYS A 52 -10.10 1.35 10.25
C CYS A 52 -9.03 2.44 10.31
N ALA A 53 -9.33 3.57 10.93
CA ALA A 53 -8.37 4.66 11.09
C ALA A 53 -7.15 4.22 11.89
N GLY A 54 -7.36 3.51 12.99
CA GLY A 54 -6.27 2.97 13.81
C GLY A 54 -5.40 1.97 13.06
N GLN A 55 -6.01 1.05 12.32
CA GLN A 55 -5.30 0.09 11.47
C GLN A 55 -4.48 0.81 10.39
N MET A 56 -5.07 1.79 9.71
CA MET A 56 -4.41 2.55 8.66
C MET A 56 -3.19 3.33 9.19
N GLU A 57 -3.28 3.89 10.39
CA GLU A 57 -2.14 4.56 11.03
C GLU A 57 -0.96 3.61 11.23
N VAL A 58 -1.23 2.41 11.74
CA VAL A 58 -0.21 1.37 11.91
C VAL A 58 0.41 0.98 10.56
N LEU A 59 -0.41 0.80 9.54
CA LEU A 59 0.06 0.40 8.21
C LEU A 59 0.84 1.49 7.49
N LYS A 60 0.47 2.75 7.64
CA LYS A 60 1.25 3.87 7.12
C LYS A 60 2.63 3.95 7.75
N LYS A 61 2.71 3.71 9.06
CA LYS A 61 3.99 3.65 9.76
C LYS A 61 4.81 2.44 9.33
N ALA A 62 4.18 1.29 9.17
CA ALA A 62 4.83 0.07 8.70
C ALA A 62 5.47 0.27 7.33
N LYS A 63 4.81 0.99 6.42
CA LYS A 63 5.38 1.32 5.10
C LYS A 63 6.71 2.05 5.19
N LYS A 64 6.90 2.87 6.22
CA LYS A 64 8.16 3.59 6.47
C LYS A 64 9.21 2.68 7.12
N ASP A 65 8.79 1.72 7.94
CA ASP A 65 9.67 0.86 8.70
C ASP A 65 10.14 -0.39 7.92
N PHE A 66 9.36 -0.83 6.93
CA PHE A 66 9.68 -1.96 6.07
C PHE A 66 10.03 -1.51 4.65
N GLU A 67 11.22 -1.84 4.17
CA GLU A 67 11.74 -1.32 2.90
C GLU A 67 11.02 -1.87 1.67
N ASN A 68 10.76 -3.15 1.61
CA ASN A 68 10.22 -3.80 0.41
C ASN A 68 8.72 -4.02 0.49
N MET A 69 7.98 -2.99 0.92
CA MET A 69 6.55 -3.06 1.17
C MET A 69 5.81 -1.93 0.43
N GLU A 70 4.67 -2.27 -0.17
CA GLU A 70 3.68 -1.32 -0.64
C GLU A 70 2.37 -1.50 0.11
N TYR A 71 1.67 -0.39 0.35
CA TYR A 71 0.42 -0.38 1.08
C TYR A 71 -0.67 0.31 0.28
N PHE A 72 -1.81 -0.35 0.16
CA PHE A 72 -3.01 0.18 -0.48
C PHE A 72 -4.22 0.01 0.41
N ALA A 73 -5.10 1.01 0.39
CA ALA A 73 -6.37 0.98 1.09
C ALA A 73 -7.52 1.20 0.12
N PHE A 74 -8.65 0.58 0.36
CA PHE A 74 -9.85 0.78 -0.45
C PHE A 74 -11.11 0.85 0.40
N ASP A 75 -12.09 1.58 -0.10
CA ASP A 75 -13.41 1.68 0.51
C ASP A 75 -14.17 0.36 0.27
N VAL A 76 -14.58 -0.31 1.34
CA VAL A 76 -15.27 -1.59 1.24
C VAL A 76 -16.63 -1.51 0.52
N THR A 77 -17.20 -0.30 0.42
CA THR A 77 -18.43 -0.08 -0.36
C THR A 77 -18.19 -0.07 -1.88
N ASN A 78 -16.94 0.00 -2.30
CA ASN A 78 -16.58 -0.24 -3.69
C ASN A 78 -16.66 -1.74 -3.98
N LYS A 79 -17.79 -2.16 -4.53
CA LYS A 79 -18.09 -3.59 -4.73
C LYS A 79 -17.11 -4.29 -5.68
N GLU A 80 -16.65 -3.60 -6.70
CA GLU A 80 -15.70 -4.16 -7.67
C GLU A 80 -14.39 -4.55 -7.00
N ILE A 81 -13.82 -3.66 -6.21
CA ILE A 81 -12.57 -3.92 -5.49
C ILE A 81 -12.79 -4.97 -4.40
N ALA A 82 -13.88 -4.86 -3.64
CA ALA A 82 -14.20 -5.81 -2.58
C ALA A 82 -14.36 -7.24 -3.13
N GLN A 83 -15.01 -7.40 -4.27
CA GLN A 83 -15.14 -8.70 -4.94
C GLN A 83 -13.81 -9.23 -5.46
N PHE A 84 -12.98 -8.36 -6.01
CA PHE A 84 -11.65 -8.75 -6.48
C PHE A 84 -10.81 -9.38 -5.37
N PHE A 85 -10.86 -8.81 -4.17
CA PHE A 85 -10.14 -9.32 -3.00
C PHE A 85 -10.95 -10.32 -2.16
N ASN A 86 -12.19 -10.59 -2.51
CA ASN A 86 -13.12 -11.39 -1.71
C ASN A 86 -13.21 -10.86 -0.27
N VAL A 87 -13.40 -9.56 -0.13
CA VAL A 87 -13.53 -8.85 1.15
C VAL A 87 -14.98 -8.46 1.37
N GLN A 88 -15.55 -8.80 2.53
CA GLN A 88 -16.92 -8.50 2.91
C GLN A 88 -17.05 -7.43 3.98
N TYR A 89 -15.99 -7.20 4.76
CA TYR A 89 -16.01 -6.33 5.93
C TYR A 89 -14.90 -5.31 5.87
N GLN A 90 -15.16 -4.15 6.47
CA GLN A 90 -14.14 -3.15 6.76
C GLN A 90 -13.13 -3.70 7.79
N THR A 91 -12.01 -3.02 7.92
CA THR A 91 -10.90 -3.41 8.80
C THR A 91 -10.32 -4.79 8.45
N THR A 92 -10.48 -5.21 7.21
CA THR A 92 -9.83 -6.41 6.69
C THR A 92 -8.42 -6.06 6.24
N LEU A 93 -7.47 -6.87 6.66
CA LEU A 93 -6.05 -6.73 6.32
C LEU A 93 -5.60 -7.93 5.51
N LEU A 94 -5.04 -7.68 4.34
CA LEU A 94 -4.49 -8.69 3.45
C LEU A 94 -3.01 -8.43 3.23
N ILE A 95 -2.20 -9.49 3.20
CA ILE A 95 -0.80 -9.41 2.81
C ILE A 95 -0.55 -10.37 1.65
N PHE A 96 0.11 -9.87 0.61
CA PHE A 96 0.48 -10.61 -0.58
C PHE A 96 2.00 -10.69 -0.70
N LYS A 97 2.49 -11.85 -1.07
CA LYS A 97 3.89 -12.09 -1.41
C LYS A 97 3.97 -13.09 -2.55
N ASP A 98 4.85 -12.83 -3.52
CA ASP A 98 5.06 -13.71 -4.68
C ASP A 98 3.74 -14.05 -5.39
N ASN A 99 2.90 -13.03 -5.62
CA ASN A 99 1.58 -13.14 -6.26
C ASN A 99 0.57 -14.00 -5.49
N LYS A 100 0.77 -14.21 -4.20
CA LYS A 100 -0.14 -15.01 -3.35
C LYS A 100 -0.55 -14.24 -2.12
N GLU A 101 -1.82 -14.39 -1.74
CA GLU A 101 -2.27 -13.95 -0.43
C GLU A 101 -1.67 -14.87 0.65
N VAL A 102 -0.86 -14.32 1.53
CA VAL A 102 -0.17 -15.07 2.59
C VAL A 102 -0.74 -14.82 3.97
N TYR A 103 -1.56 -13.78 4.13
CA TYR A 103 -2.17 -13.43 5.41
C TYR A 103 -3.50 -12.71 5.21
N ARG A 104 -4.46 -12.99 6.08
CA ARG A 104 -5.75 -12.31 6.10
C ARG A 104 -6.25 -12.22 7.54
N SER A 105 -6.69 -11.03 7.96
CA SER A 105 -7.36 -10.84 9.24
C SER A 105 -8.49 -9.83 9.12
N ILE A 106 -9.44 -9.90 10.03
CA ILE A 106 -10.55 -8.94 10.13
C ILE A 106 -10.51 -8.35 11.52
N GLY A 107 -10.46 -7.01 11.60
CA GLY A 107 -10.51 -6.28 12.86
C GLY A 107 -9.18 -6.12 13.59
N GLU A 108 -8.06 -6.57 13.03
CA GLU A 108 -6.75 -6.42 13.67
C GLU A 108 -6.25 -5.00 13.58
N THR A 109 -6.01 -4.37 14.71
CA THR A 109 -5.50 -2.98 14.80
C THR A 109 -4.23 -2.87 15.66
N THR A 110 -3.79 -3.96 16.27
CA THR A 110 -2.65 -3.98 17.18
C THR A 110 -1.34 -3.91 16.40
N LYS A 111 -0.51 -2.91 16.69
CA LYS A 111 0.78 -2.71 16.03
C LYS A 111 1.66 -3.96 16.09
N GLU A 112 1.78 -4.58 17.24
CA GLU A 112 2.63 -5.76 17.44
C GLU A 112 2.20 -6.92 16.54
N LEU A 113 0.91 -7.22 16.49
CA LEU A 113 0.38 -8.32 15.68
C LEU A 113 0.48 -8.04 14.18
N ILE A 114 0.23 -6.80 13.77
CA ILE A 114 0.40 -6.39 12.36
C ILE A 114 1.87 -6.49 11.96
N TYR A 115 2.78 -5.99 12.77
CA TYR A 115 4.20 -6.05 12.49
C TYR A 115 4.73 -7.49 12.48
N ASP A 116 4.25 -8.35 13.37
CA ASP A 116 4.61 -9.78 13.36
C ASP A 116 4.15 -10.46 12.06
N ALA A 117 2.92 -10.16 11.61
CA ALA A 117 2.41 -10.68 10.34
C ALA A 117 3.26 -10.20 9.16
N LEU A 118 3.66 -8.94 9.15
CA LEU A 118 4.54 -8.38 8.12
C LEU A 118 5.92 -9.03 8.13
N LYS A 119 6.54 -9.18 9.30
CA LYS A 119 7.86 -9.83 9.44
C LYS A 119 7.83 -11.26 8.95
N SER A 120 6.77 -12.01 9.22
CA SER A 120 6.64 -13.39 8.77
C SER A 120 6.37 -13.52 7.27
N SER A 121 6.00 -12.42 6.61
CA SER A 121 5.71 -12.39 5.17
C SER A 121 6.90 -11.93 4.31
N ILE A 122 7.92 -11.40 4.94
CA ILE A 122 9.10 -10.85 4.24
C ILE A 122 10.15 -11.92 3.94
#